data_c1724675b74c169783f1aa14dfa63b97
#
_entry.id   c1724675b74c169783f1aa14dfa63b97
#
_cell.length_a   1.000
_cell.length_b   1.000
_cell.length_c   1.000
_cell.angle_alpha   90.00
_cell.angle_beta   90.00
_cell.angle_gamma   90.00
#
_symmetry.space_group_name_H-M   'P 1'
#
loop_
_entity.id
_entity.type
_entity.pdbx_description
1 polymer ?
#
loop_
_entity_poly.entity_id
_entity_poly.type
_entity_poly.pdbx_seq_one_letter_code
_entity_poly.pdbx_strand_id
1 'polypeptide(L)'
;ELLVKQKSMVSVDGKYKLRKEVDTQRKIKALLPYGTNAEKKIRDGLMSLLCQVLFVRDYQDPTKYHPRITVQNSEAYAMLDPHMRDKMNRLYNYFYFERHNSFWAEQAMEKLPTLVHSTTMMCCGEDLGMVPACVPEVMDKLGILSLEIQRMPKEFNVEFGHLEKTPYRSVCTTSTHDMSTMRAWWEEDKEKTQRYFNNYLHEYGDAPLFCEPWVCEKIIASHLESPAMW
;
A
#
# COMPACT_ATOMS: atom_id res chain seq x y z
N GLU A 1 30.93 -7.14 -0.42
CA GLU A 1 32.06 -8.06 -0.74
C GLU A 1 31.72 -9.01 -1.88
N LEU A 2 30.59 -9.74 -1.81
CA LEU A 2 30.15 -10.68 -2.85
C LEU A 2 29.97 -10.01 -4.22
N LEU A 3 29.37 -8.82 -4.27
CA LEU A 3 29.12 -8.04 -5.48
C LEU A 3 30.42 -7.52 -6.12
N VAL A 4 31.42 -7.19 -5.28
CA VAL A 4 32.75 -6.79 -5.76
C VAL A 4 33.49 -7.99 -6.35
N LYS A 5 33.47 -9.15 -5.69
CA LYS A 5 34.02 -10.41 -6.19
C LYS A 5 33.42 -10.84 -7.53
N GLN A 6 32.14 -10.61 -7.72
CA GLN A 6 31.40 -10.89 -8.97
C GLN A 6 31.63 -9.81 -10.07
N LYS A 7 32.54 -8.86 -9.85
CA LYS A 7 32.85 -7.77 -10.78
C LYS A 7 31.64 -6.91 -11.18
N SER A 8 30.60 -6.88 -10.36
CA SER A 8 29.40 -6.05 -10.59
C SER A 8 29.55 -4.60 -10.13
N MET A 9 30.55 -4.33 -9.30
CA MET A 9 30.87 -3.01 -8.77
C MET A 9 32.34 -2.66 -9.03
N VAL A 10 32.62 -1.37 -9.12
CA VAL A 10 33.98 -0.82 -9.16
C VAL A 10 34.14 0.18 -8.01
N SER A 11 35.33 0.21 -7.42
CA SER A 11 35.72 1.24 -6.46
C SER A 11 36.21 2.46 -7.23
N VAL A 12 35.68 3.64 -6.93
CA VAL A 12 36.14 4.92 -7.47
C VAL A 12 36.22 5.90 -6.30
N ASP A 13 37.41 6.43 -6.01
CA ASP A 13 37.66 7.39 -4.92
C ASP A 13 37.11 6.90 -3.56
N GLY A 14 37.34 5.64 -3.24
CA GLY A 14 36.85 5.02 -1.99
C GLY A 14 35.36 4.73 -1.93
N LYS A 15 34.63 4.99 -3.01
CA LYS A 15 33.19 4.68 -3.13
C LYS A 15 32.96 3.58 -4.14
N TYR A 16 31.90 2.81 -3.98
CA TYR A 16 31.50 1.78 -4.92
C TYR A 16 30.46 2.30 -5.90
N LYS A 17 30.66 2.00 -7.18
CA LYS A 17 29.68 2.27 -8.25
C LYS A 17 29.33 0.98 -8.96
N LEU A 18 28.08 0.85 -9.38
CA LEU A 18 27.65 -0.23 -10.27
C LEU A 18 28.31 -0.06 -11.64
N ARG A 19 28.75 -1.16 -12.23
CA ARG A 19 29.24 -1.17 -13.61
C ARG A 19 28.11 -0.92 -14.59
N LYS A 20 28.43 -0.40 -15.78
CA LYS A 20 27.46 -0.10 -16.84
C LYS A 20 26.63 -1.32 -17.28
N GLU A 21 27.15 -2.51 -17.09
CA GLU A 21 26.51 -3.78 -17.41
C GLU A 21 25.36 -4.13 -16.45
N VAL A 22 25.35 -3.54 -15.25
CA VAL A 22 24.38 -3.80 -14.18
C VAL A 22 23.78 -2.51 -13.59
N ASP A 23 23.80 -1.41 -14.33
CA ASP A 23 23.34 -0.09 -13.88
C ASP A 23 21.82 0.15 -14.09
N THR A 24 21.11 -0.84 -14.59
CA THR A 24 19.65 -0.81 -14.72
C THR A 24 19.03 -2.16 -14.38
N GLN A 25 17.78 -2.15 -13.89
CA GLN A 25 17.05 -3.38 -13.58
C GLN A 25 16.93 -4.31 -14.79
N ARG A 26 16.73 -3.76 -16.00
CA ARG A 26 16.66 -4.54 -17.25
C ARG A 26 17.96 -5.28 -17.51
N LYS A 27 19.11 -4.62 -17.37
CA LYS A 27 20.43 -5.24 -17.55
C LYS A 27 20.71 -6.32 -16.50
N ILE A 28 20.35 -6.06 -15.24
CA ILE A 28 20.48 -7.06 -14.17
C ILE A 28 19.62 -8.30 -14.47
N LYS A 29 18.37 -8.11 -14.88
CA LYS A 29 17.48 -9.21 -15.27
C LYS A 29 18.01 -10.02 -16.45
N ALA A 30 18.58 -9.34 -17.45
CA ALA A 30 19.15 -9.99 -18.62
C ALA A 30 20.41 -10.78 -18.29
N LEU A 31 21.28 -10.25 -17.40
CA LEU A 31 22.54 -10.88 -17.00
C LEU A 31 22.31 -12.03 -16.00
N LEU A 32 21.36 -11.87 -15.09
CA LEU A 32 21.01 -12.83 -14.04
C LEU A 32 19.51 -13.21 -14.18
N PRO A 33 19.16 -13.98 -15.19
CA PRO A 33 17.81 -14.52 -15.33
C PRO A 33 17.52 -15.48 -14.17
N TYR A 34 16.55 -16.32 -14.26
CA TYR A 34 16.21 -17.29 -13.22
C TYR A 34 17.33 -18.34 -13.08
N GLY A 35 18.13 -18.22 -12.02
CA GLY A 35 19.29 -19.05 -11.73
C GLY A 35 19.27 -19.69 -10.35
N THR A 36 20.42 -20.06 -9.87
CA THR A 36 20.68 -20.62 -8.54
C THR A 36 20.27 -19.65 -7.42
N ASN A 37 20.11 -20.15 -6.20
CA ASN A 37 19.82 -19.30 -5.03
C ASN A 37 20.88 -18.21 -4.81
N ALA A 38 22.15 -18.46 -5.19
CA ALA A 38 23.21 -17.47 -5.10
C ALA A 38 23.02 -16.34 -6.11
N GLU A 39 22.67 -16.66 -7.37
CA GLU A 39 22.38 -15.67 -8.41
C GLU A 39 21.14 -14.84 -8.07
N LYS A 40 20.10 -15.47 -7.51
CA LYS A 40 18.93 -14.76 -7.00
C LYS A 40 19.30 -13.73 -5.94
N LYS A 41 20.11 -14.11 -4.93
CA LYS A 41 20.57 -13.17 -3.89
C LYS A 41 21.40 -12.01 -4.47
N ILE A 42 22.26 -12.28 -5.44
CA ILE A 42 23.06 -11.25 -6.12
C ILE A 42 22.14 -10.31 -6.90
N ARG A 43 21.21 -10.84 -7.67
CA ARG A 43 20.23 -10.06 -8.41
C ARG A 43 19.40 -9.16 -7.50
N ASP A 44 18.83 -9.72 -6.43
CA ASP A 44 17.99 -9.01 -5.49
C ASP A 44 18.79 -7.91 -4.75
N GLY A 45 20.04 -8.18 -4.40
CA GLY A 45 20.97 -7.19 -3.83
C GLY A 45 21.28 -6.04 -4.81
N LEU A 46 21.57 -6.33 -6.08
CA LEU A 46 21.80 -5.31 -7.11
C LEU A 46 20.54 -4.48 -7.38
N MET A 47 19.36 -5.13 -7.41
CA MET A 47 18.06 -4.44 -7.54
C MET A 47 17.83 -3.51 -6.36
N SER A 48 18.08 -3.97 -5.13
CA SER A 48 17.96 -3.16 -3.92
C SER A 48 18.86 -1.92 -3.98
N LEU A 49 20.12 -2.07 -4.41
CA LEU A 49 21.03 -0.93 -4.57
C LEU A 49 20.53 0.09 -5.59
N LEU A 50 20.01 -0.37 -6.73
CA LEU A 50 19.41 0.54 -7.73
C LEU A 50 18.19 1.28 -7.21
N CYS A 51 17.48 0.72 -6.24
CA CYS A 51 16.33 1.35 -5.61
C CYS A 51 16.69 2.37 -4.53
N GLN A 52 17.98 2.51 -4.14
CA GLN A 52 18.43 3.49 -3.14
C GLN A 52 18.59 4.89 -3.75
N VAL A 53 17.50 5.43 -4.28
CA VAL A 53 17.47 6.74 -4.96
C VAL A 53 16.43 7.66 -4.31
N LEU A 54 16.64 8.97 -4.41
CA LEU A 54 15.70 9.99 -3.93
C LEU A 54 14.54 10.17 -4.91
N PHE A 55 14.83 10.06 -6.22
CA PHE A 55 13.88 10.33 -7.29
C PHE A 55 13.88 9.19 -8.30
N VAL A 56 12.71 8.94 -8.85
CA VAL A 56 12.51 8.05 -9.99
C VAL A 56 12.26 8.91 -11.22
N ARG A 57 12.96 8.63 -12.32
CA ARG A 57 12.75 9.34 -13.59
C ARG A 57 11.40 8.95 -14.18
N ASP A 58 10.69 9.94 -14.71
CA ASP A 58 9.44 9.72 -15.41
C ASP A 58 9.64 8.81 -16.63
N TYR A 59 8.68 7.93 -16.88
CA TYR A 59 8.77 6.97 -17.97
C TYR A 59 8.56 7.62 -19.34
N GLN A 60 7.68 8.62 -19.43
CA GLN A 60 7.30 9.27 -20.68
C GLN A 60 8.18 10.48 -20.97
N ASP A 61 8.58 11.21 -19.93
CA ASP A 61 9.39 12.42 -20.06
C ASP A 61 10.70 12.30 -19.24
N PRO A 62 11.83 12.01 -19.90
CA PRO A 62 13.11 11.80 -19.20
C PRO A 62 13.67 13.06 -18.53
N THR A 63 13.05 14.22 -18.73
CA THR A 63 13.42 15.47 -18.04
C THR A 63 12.69 15.64 -16.70
N LYS A 64 11.65 14.83 -16.43
CA LYS A 64 10.86 14.86 -15.20
C LYS A 64 11.26 13.77 -14.22
N TYR A 65 11.06 14.06 -12.95
CA TYR A 65 11.39 13.17 -11.85
C TYR A 65 10.28 13.21 -10.80
N HIS A 66 10.03 12.04 -10.17
CA HIS A 66 9.09 11.88 -9.08
C HIS A 66 9.84 11.53 -7.80
N PRO A 67 9.53 12.12 -6.65
CA PRO A 67 10.07 11.65 -5.37
C PRO A 67 9.68 10.19 -5.15
N ARG A 68 10.59 9.38 -4.64
CA ARG A 68 10.27 8.00 -4.30
C ARG A 68 9.33 7.96 -3.10
N ILE A 69 8.27 7.14 -3.14
CA ILE A 69 7.26 7.03 -2.05
C ILE A 69 7.89 6.63 -0.71
N THR A 70 8.94 5.80 -0.72
CA THR A 70 9.68 5.36 0.48
C THR A 70 11.05 6.05 0.58
N VAL A 71 11.15 7.32 0.16
CA VAL A 71 12.42 8.04 0.09
C VAL A 71 13.13 8.10 1.44
N GLN A 72 12.39 8.31 2.54
CA GLN A 72 12.93 8.41 3.89
C GLN A 72 13.63 7.13 4.36
N ASN A 73 13.28 5.97 3.77
CA ASN A 73 13.87 4.67 4.08
C ASN A 73 15.10 4.35 3.19
N SER A 74 15.53 5.29 2.35
CA SER A 74 16.67 5.05 1.44
C SER A 74 17.98 5.51 2.05
N GLU A 75 19.06 4.78 1.75
CA GLU A 75 20.43 5.20 2.10
C GLU A 75 20.78 6.56 1.51
N ALA A 76 20.29 6.87 0.30
CA ALA A 76 20.49 8.17 -0.32
C ALA A 76 19.90 9.30 0.52
N TYR A 77 18.75 9.10 1.16
CA TYR A 77 18.16 10.08 2.07
C TYR A 77 18.94 10.15 3.40
N ALA A 78 19.37 9.01 3.94
CA ALA A 78 20.17 8.97 5.17
C ALA A 78 21.51 9.73 5.03
N MET A 79 22.06 9.81 3.82
CA MET A 79 23.31 10.53 3.53
C MET A 79 23.11 12.05 3.33
N LEU A 80 21.90 12.55 3.26
CA LEU A 80 21.63 13.99 3.14
C LEU A 80 21.94 14.71 4.46
N ASP A 81 22.48 15.93 4.36
CA ASP A 81 22.56 16.83 5.50
C ASP A 81 21.16 17.28 5.98
N PRO A 82 21.04 17.81 7.22
CA PRO A 82 19.73 18.18 7.77
C PRO A 82 18.94 19.17 6.91
N HIS A 83 19.60 20.14 6.28
CA HIS A 83 18.96 21.14 5.44
C HIS A 83 18.38 20.53 4.15
N MET A 84 19.14 19.62 3.53
CA MET A 84 18.68 18.90 2.34
C MET A 84 17.57 17.89 2.66
N ARG A 85 17.60 17.25 3.84
CA ARG A 85 16.48 16.40 4.31
C ARG A 85 15.21 17.22 4.48
N ASP A 86 15.29 18.38 5.08
CA ASP A 86 14.15 19.26 5.24
C ASP A 86 13.54 19.70 3.88
N LYS A 87 14.39 20.08 2.93
CA LYS A 87 13.94 20.37 1.56
C LYS A 87 13.28 19.16 0.89
N MET A 88 13.87 17.98 1.05
CA MET A 88 13.31 16.74 0.50
C MET A 88 11.95 16.41 1.11
N ASN A 89 11.80 16.57 2.42
CA ASN A 89 10.54 16.33 3.12
C ASN A 89 9.45 17.34 2.69
N ARG A 90 9.78 18.61 2.53
CA ARG A 90 8.82 19.60 1.98
C ARG A 90 8.37 19.23 0.57
N LEU A 91 9.31 18.87 -0.31
CA LEU A 91 8.98 18.43 -1.67
C LEU A 91 8.13 17.18 -1.66
N TYR A 92 8.45 16.21 -0.80
CA TYR A 92 7.69 14.97 -0.63
C TYR A 92 6.25 15.25 -0.18
N ASN A 93 6.07 16.08 0.84
CA ASN A 93 4.75 16.44 1.36
C ASN A 93 3.92 17.17 0.31
N TYR A 94 4.51 18.18 -0.34
CA TYR A 94 3.85 18.88 -1.44
C TYR A 94 3.41 17.92 -2.54
N PHE A 95 4.32 17.03 -3.00
CA PHE A 95 4.05 16.11 -4.11
C PHE A 95 2.93 15.12 -3.78
N TYR A 96 3.02 14.43 -2.63
CA TYR A 96 2.11 13.34 -2.30
C TYR A 96 0.82 13.78 -1.61
N PHE A 97 0.83 14.84 -0.81
CA PHE A 97 -0.30 15.20 0.04
C PHE A 97 -0.99 16.52 -0.37
N GLU A 98 -0.30 17.43 -1.02
CA GLU A 98 -0.90 18.70 -1.46
C GLU A 98 -1.24 18.67 -2.96
N ARG A 99 -0.22 18.56 -3.82
CA ARG A 99 -0.39 18.55 -5.27
C ARG A 99 -1.28 17.42 -5.74
N HIS A 100 -1.05 16.20 -5.27
CA HIS A 100 -1.86 15.05 -5.66
C HIS A 100 -3.32 15.22 -5.24
N ASN A 101 -3.57 15.79 -4.08
CA ASN A 101 -4.93 15.98 -3.61
C ASN A 101 -5.76 16.83 -4.59
N SER A 102 -5.27 18.02 -4.95
CA SER A 102 -5.94 18.90 -5.92
C SER A 102 -6.06 18.25 -7.30
N PHE A 103 -4.95 17.70 -7.80
CA PHE A 103 -4.90 17.07 -9.12
C PHE A 103 -5.89 15.91 -9.25
N TRP A 104 -5.97 15.05 -8.25
CA TRP A 104 -6.87 13.90 -8.28
C TRP A 104 -8.33 14.32 -8.17
N ALA A 105 -8.64 15.33 -7.35
CA ALA A 105 -9.99 15.87 -7.28
C ALA A 105 -10.46 16.41 -8.63
N GLU A 106 -9.63 17.23 -9.30
CA GLU A 106 -9.93 17.78 -10.63
C GLU A 106 -10.12 16.66 -11.66
N GLN A 107 -9.18 15.71 -11.75
CA GLN A 107 -9.26 14.60 -12.70
C GLN A 107 -10.43 13.66 -12.44
N ALA A 108 -10.78 13.43 -11.18
CA ALA A 108 -11.93 12.62 -10.81
C ALA A 108 -13.23 13.31 -11.25
N MET A 109 -13.39 14.61 -10.97
CA MET A 109 -14.58 15.36 -11.35
C MET A 109 -14.73 15.57 -12.86
N GLU A 110 -13.66 15.47 -13.63
CA GLU A 110 -13.71 15.46 -15.11
C GLU A 110 -14.20 14.10 -15.66
N LYS A 111 -13.78 12.98 -15.08
CA LYS A 111 -13.94 11.65 -15.66
C LYS A 111 -15.09 10.85 -15.04
N LEU A 112 -15.20 10.83 -13.72
CA LEU A 112 -16.14 9.96 -13.00
C LEU A 112 -17.63 10.32 -13.20
N PRO A 113 -18.05 11.59 -13.35
CA PRO A 113 -19.47 11.89 -13.60
C PRO A 113 -20.02 11.16 -14.83
N THR A 114 -19.27 11.10 -15.92
CA THR A 114 -19.68 10.37 -17.13
C THR A 114 -19.87 8.89 -16.85
N LEU A 115 -18.95 8.28 -16.09
CA LEU A 115 -19.04 6.87 -15.72
C LEU A 115 -20.27 6.61 -14.84
N VAL A 116 -20.44 7.38 -13.78
CA VAL A 116 -21.55 7.20 -12.82
C VAL A 116 -22.91 7.40 -13.49
N HIS A 117 -23.04 8.40 -14.37
CA HIS A 117 -24.31 8.69 -15.06
C HIS A 117 -24.59 7.79 -16.27
N SER A 118 -23.64 6.94 -16.69
CA SER A 118 -23.83 6.01 -17.82
C SER A 118 -24.69 4.79 -17.46
N THR A 119 -25.02 4.60 -16.20
CA THR A 119 -25.76 3.45 -15.69
C THR A 119 -26.72 3.86 -14.57
N THR A 120 -27.75 3.05 -14.33
CA THR A 120 -28.63 3.16 -13.16
C THR A 120 -28.16 2.31 -11.98
N MET A 121 -27.06 1.57 -12.14
CA MET A 121 -26.45 0.80 -11.06
C MET A 121 -25.76 1.72 -10.06
N MET A 122 -25.76 1.34 -8.79
CA MET A 122 -24.93 1.99 -7.79
C MET A 122 -23.46 1.68 -8.04
N CYS A 123 -22.64 2.71 -8.03
CA CYS A 123 -21.19 2.56 -8.14
C CYS A 123 -20.56 2.38 -6.76
N CYS A 124 -19.66 1.42 -6.62
CA CYS A 124 -18.81 1.24 -5.44
C CYS A 124 -17.35 1.47 -5.86
N GLY A 125 -16.64 2.27 -5.09
CA GLY A 125 -15.21 2.53 -5.28
C GLY A 125 -14.38 1.72 -4.29
N GLU A 126 -13.30 1.12 -4.75
CA GLU A 126 -12.26 0.60 -3.86
C GLU A 126 -11.37 1.77 -3.47
N ASP A 127 -11.44 2.18 -2.20
CA ASP A 127 -10.74 3.34 -1.62
C ASP A 127 -9.85 2.93 -0.44
N LEU A 128 -9.17 1.81 -0.59
CA LEU A 128 -8.26 1.26 0.39
C LEU A 128 -6.80 1.71 0.17
N GLY A 129 -6.01 1.65 1.22
CA GLY A 129 -4.58 1.96 1.19
C GLY A 129 -4.28 3.47 1.19
N MET A 130 -3.29 3.88 0.39
CA MET A 130 -2.86 5.29 0.33
C MET A 130 -3.69 6.07 -0.70
N VAL A 131 -4.80 6.62 -0.27
CA VAL A 131 -5.66 7.47 -1.10
C VAL A 131 -5.52 8.95 -0.74
N PRO A 132 -5.65 9.90 -1.70
CA PRO A 132 -5.66 11.33 -1.40
C PRO A 132 -6.84 11.73 -0.51
N ALA A 133 -6.65 12.75 0.31
CA ALA A 133 -7.68 13.23 1.25
C ALA A 133 -8.97 13.73 0.56
N CYS A 134 -8.91 14.07 -0.74
CA CYS A 134 -10.10 14.45 -1.52
C CYS A 134 -11.05 13.30 -1.85
N VAL A 135 -10.60 12.04 -1.74
CA VAL A 135 -11.38 10.88 -2.20
C VAL A 135 -12.73 10.74 -1.54
N PRO A 136 -12.86 10.81 -0.20
CA PRO A 136 -14.18 10.73 0.44
C PRO A 136 -15.16 11.81 -0.03
N GLU A 137 -14.71 13.05 -0.19
CA GLU A 137 -15.53 14.17 -0.67
C GLU A 137 -15.99 13.97 -2.12
N VAL A 138 -15.08 13.51 -2.99
CA VAL A 138 -15.41 13.23 -4.40
C VAL A 138 -16.40 12.08 -4.50
N MET A 139 -16.20 11.01 -3.74
CA MET A 139 -17.11 9.86 -3.71
C MET A 139 -18.50 10.28 -3.21
N ASP A 140 -18.57 11.07 -2.14
CA ASP A 140 -19.85 11.56 -1.62
C ASP A 140 -20.59 12.44 -2.63
N LYS A 141 -19.91 13.37 -3.29
CA LYS A 141 -20.48 14.21 -4.35
C LYS A 141 -21.06 13.42 -5.52
N LEU A 142 -20.43 12.31 -5.87
CA LEU A 142 -20.82 11.46 -7.00
C LEU A 142 -21.74 10.31 -6.60
N GLY A 143 -22.05 10.14 -5.32
CA GLY A 143 -22.86 9.03 -4.83
C GLY A 143 -22.19 7.67 -4.98
N ILE A 144 -20.84 7.64 -5.00
CA ILE A 144 -20.04 6.41 -5.06
C ILE A 144 -19.91 5.86 -3.64
N LEU A 145 -20.25 4.59 -3.44
CA LEU A 145 -20.10 3.91 -2.15
C LEU A 145 -18.64 3.64 -1.85
N SER A 146 -18.22 3.87 -0.61
CA SER A 146 -16.88 3.47 -0.12
C SER A 146 -16.85 1.97 0.19
N LEU A 147 -15.65 1.40 0.26
CA LEU A 147 -15.44 0.01 0.68
C LEU A 147 -14.90 -0.01 2.12
N GLU A 148 -15.62 -0.70 3.01
CA GLU A 148 -15.25 -0.82 4.41
C GLU A 148 -14.93 -2.26 4.78
N ILE A 149 -13.71 -2.48 5.27
CA ILE A 149 -13.22 -3.80 5.67
C ILE A 149 -12.69 -3.70 7.10
N GLN A 150 -13.35 -4.34 8.03
CA GLN A 150 -13.00 -4.27 9.45
C GLN A 150 -11.53 -4.61 9.73
N ARG A 151 -10.99 -5.61 9.02
CA ARG A 151 -9.60 -6.06 9.16
C ARG A 151 -8.56 -5.15 8.48
N MET A 152 -9.00 -4.17 7.72
CA MET A 152 -8.16 -3.20 7.02
C MET A 152 -8.74 -1.79 7.18
N PRO A 153 -8.72 -1.26 8.43
CA PRO A 153 -9.28 0.06 8.71
C PRO A 153 -8.54 1.16 7.95
N LYS A 154 -9.28 2.19 7.55
CA LYS A 154 -8.72 3.39 6.90
C LYS A 154 -8.09 4.36 7.91
N GLU A 155 -8.48 4.24 9.18
CA GLU A 155 -7.97 5.07 10.26
C GLU A 155 -6.55 4.65 10.67
N PHE A 156 -5.69 5.63 10.85
CA PHE A 156 -4.32 5.40 11.31
C PHE A 156 -4.32 4.93 12.78
N ASN A 157 -3.49 3.94 13.11
CA ASN A 157 -3.34 3.37 14.45
C ASN A 157 -4.57 2.61 15.02
N VAL A 158 -5.52 2.26 14.17
CA VAL A 158 -6.63 1.37 14.52
C VAL A 158 -6.32 -0.02 13.98
N GLU A 159 -6.35 -1.05 14.83
CA GLU A 159 -6.04 -2.43 14.42
C GLU A 159 -7.20 -3.06 13.63
N PHE A 160 -8.44 -2.76 14.04
CA PHE A 160 -9.67 -3.21 13.39
C PHE A 160 -10.69 -2.08 13.37
N GLY A 161 -11.39 -1.93 12.27
CA GLY A 161 -12.44 -0.92 12.11
C GLY A 161 -13.62 -1.15 13.06
N HIS A 162 -14.24 -0.07 13.47
CA HIS A 162 -15.45 -0.05 14.27
C HIS A 162 -16.68 -0.12 13.38
N LEU A 163 -17.32 -1.29 13.29
CA LEU A 163 -18.45 -1.54 12.41
C LEU A 163 -19.64 -0.58 12.65
N GLU A 164 -19.87 -0.21 13.90
CA GLU A 164 -20.90 0.73 14.31
C GLU A 164 -20.67 2.18 13.82
N LYS A 165 -19.45 2.49 13.37
CA LYS A 165 -19.07 3.80 12.81
C LYS A 165 -18.97 3.81 11.29
N THR A 166 -19.26 2.68 10.65
CA THR A 166 -19.21 2.55 9.20
C THR A 166 -20.14 3.58 8.52
N PRO A 167 -19.67 4.31 7.51
CA PRO A 167 -20.50 5.27 6.80
C PRO A 167 -21.72 4.61 6.14
N TYR A 168 -22.88 5.27 6.16
CA TYR A 168 -24.06 4.73 5.51
C TYR A 168 -23.83 4.45 4.01
N ARG A 169 -23.18 5.38 3.28
CA ARG A 169 -22.88 5.20 1.87
C ARG A 169 -21.63 4.34 1.67
N SER A 170 -21.69 3.09 2.10
CA SER A 170 -20.59 2.14 1.96
C SER A 170 -21.07 0.72 1.69
N VAL A 171 -20.12 -0.10 1.28
CA VAL A 171 -20.22 -1.55 1.24
C VAL A 171 -19.31 -2.10 2.35
N CYS A 172 -19.90 -2.76 3.35
CA CYS A 172 -19.17 -3.40 4.43
C CYS A 172 -19.02 -4.89 4.15
N THR A 173 -17.78 -5.37 4.10
CA THR A 173 -17.52 -6.76 3.80
C THR A 173 -16.41 -7.36 4.67
N THR A 174 -16.48 -8.65 4.91
CA THR A 174 -15.50 -9.38 5.71
C THR A 174 -14.15 -9.53 5.00
N SER A 175 -14.10 -9.47 3.66
CA SER A 175 -12.91 -9.71 2.84
C SER A 175 -13.09 -9.21 1.42
N THR A 176 -12.00 -9.13 0.65
CA THR A 176 -11.97 -8.93 -0.80
C THR A 176 -11.20 -10.07 -1.49
N HIS A 177 -11.16 -10.05 -2.82
CA HIS A 177 -10.36 -11.00 -3.61
C HIS A 177 -8.83 -10.81 -3.44
N ASP A 178 -8.39 -9.68 -2.88
CA ASP A 178 -6.97 -9.36 -2.67
C ASP A 178 -6.46 -9.71 -1.26
N MET A 179 -7.29 -10.32 -0.44
CA MET A 179 -6.93 -10.68 0.94
C MET A 179 -7.46 -12.07 1.31
N SER A 180 -6.90 -12.65 2.35
CA SER A 180 -7.31 -13.96 2.87
C SER A 180 -8.80 -13.99 3.19
N THR A 181 -9.43 -15.12 2.96
CA THR A 181 -10.78 -15.36 3.49
C THR A 181 -10.78 -15.24 5.03
N MET A 182 -11.94 -15.01 5.66
CA MET A 182 -12.02 -14.90 7.11
C MET A 182 -11.47 -16.12 7.84
N ARG A 183 -11.72 -17.32 7.32
CA ARG A 183 -11.18 -18.56 7.89
C ARG A 183 -9.68 -18.67 7.78
N ALA A 184 -9.11 -18.36 6.61
CA ALA A 184 -7.65 -18.38 6.44
C ALA A 184 -6.98 -17.32 7.34
N TRP A 185 -7.52 -16.10 7.37
CA TRP A 185 -7.02 -15.04 8.23
C TRP A 185 -7.03 -15.40 9.72
N TRP A 186 -8.04 -16.14 10.18
CA TRP A 186 -8.15 -16.56 11.58
C TRP A 186 -6.95 -17.39 12.05
N GLU A 187 -6.33 -18.10 11.12
CA GLU A 187 -5.20 -19.01 11.41
C GLU A 187 -3.83 -18.37 11.16
N GLU A 188 -3.78 -17.16 10.55
CA GLU A 188 -2.52 -16.49 10.18
C GLU A 188 -1.75 -15.96 11.40
N ASP A 189 -2.43 -15.36 12.37
CA ASP A 189 -1.83 -14.72 13.55
C ASP A 189 -2.74 -14.90 14.78
N LYS A 190 -2.35 -15.83 15.64
CA LYS A 190 -3.12 -16.17 16.83
C LYS A 190 -3.23 -15.03 17.84
N GLU A 191 -2.21 -14.20 17.99
CA GLU A 191 -2.26 -13.08 18.93
C GLU A 191 -3.24 -12.01 18.42
N LYS A 192 -3.21 -11.74 17.14
CA LYS A 192 -4.13 -10.81 16.50
C LYS A 192 -5.58 -11.32 16.58
N THR A 193 -5.81 -12.58 16.29
CA THR A 193 -7.13 -13.21 16.36
C THR A 193 -7.65 -13.27 17.80
N GLN A 194 -6.78 -13.50 18.79
CA GLN A 194 -7.16 -13.44 20.20
C GLN A 194 -7.64 -12.05 20.59
N ARG A 195 -6.94 -10.98 20.16
CA ARG A 195 -7.39 -9.61 20.41
C ARG A 195 -8.73 -9.31 19.73
N TYR A 196 -8.90 -9.79 18.50
CA TYR A 196 -10.16 -9.66 17.79
C TYR A 196 -11.31 -10.37 18.52
N PHE A 197 -11.08 -11.59 18.96
CA PHE A 197 -12.04 -12.40 19.71
C PHE A 197 -12.51 -11.71 20.99
N ASN A 198 -11.60 -11.17 21.77
CA ASN A 198 -11.95 -10.51 23.02
C ASN A 198 -12.53 -9.11 22.84
N ASN A 199 -11.95 -8.29 21.97
CA ASN A 199 -12.25 -6.86 21.90
C ASN A 199 -13.38 -6.52 20.90
N TYR A 200 -13.58 -7.35 19.89
CA TYR A 200 -14.54 -7.07 18.81
C TYR A 200 -15.70 -8.08 18.76
N LEU A 201 -15.45 -9.35 19.06
CA LEU A 201 -16.53 -10.32 19.23
C LEU A 201 -17.07 -10.34 20.66
N HIS A 202 -16.40 -9.66 21.59
CA HIS A 202 -16.75 -9.59 23.01
C HIS A 202 -16.87 -10.95 23.68
N GLU A 203 -15.98 -11.88 23.28
CA GLU A 203 -15.90 -13.22 23.84
C GLU A 203 -14.79 -13.32 24.88
N TYR A 204 -14.95 -14.23 25.81
CA TYR A 204 -14.00 -14.45 26.92
C TYR A 204 -13.25 -15.78 26.76
N GLY A 205 -12.04 -15.80 27.30
CA GLY A 205 -11.18 -16.98 27.25
C GLY A 205 -10.33 -17.03 25.99
N ASP A 206 -9.86 -18.21 25.64
CA ASP A 206 -8.99 -18.44 24.49
C ASP A 206 -9.81 -18.52 23.21
N ALA A 207 -9.36 -17.82 22.18
CA ALA A 207 -9.94 -17.91 20.87
C ALA A 207 -9.79 -19.33 20.29
N PRO A 208 -10.83 -19.88 19.64
CA PRO A 208 -10.72 -21.17 18.96
C PRO A 208 -9.55 -21.25 18.01
N LEU A 209 -8.91 -22.42 17.91
CA LEU A 209 -7.77 -22.63 17.00
C LEU A 209 -8.15 -22.40 15.53
N PHE A 210 -9.36 -22.76 15.17
CA PHE A 210 -9.96 -22.59 13.83
C PHE A 210 -11.14 -21.62 13.90
N CYS A 211 -11.45 -20.98 12.79
CA CYS A 211 -12.66 -20.16 12.68
C CYS A 211 -13.89 -21.07 12.62
N GLU A 212 -14.38 -21.46 13.77
CA GLU A 212 -15.53 -22.34 13.94
C GLU A 212 -16.80 -21.72 13.31
N PRO A 213 -17.81 -22.51 12.91
CA PRO A 213 -19.02 -21.99 12.29
C PRO A 213 -19.70 -20.87 13.09
N TRP A 214 -19.79 -21.01 14.41
CA TRP A 214 -20.40 -19.99 15.28
C TRP A 214 -19.60 -18.67 15.32
N VAL A 215 -18.26 -18.74 15.18
CA VAL A 215 -17.40 -17.54 15.07
C VAL A 215 -17.68 -16.84 13.74
N CYS A 216 -17.74 -17.62 12.65
CA CYS A 216 -18.10 -17.08 11.33
C CYS A 216 -19.48 -16.41 11.36
N GLU A 217 -20.47 -17.05 11.96
CA GLU A 217 -21.82 -16.53 12.10
C GLU A 217 -21.82 -15.20 12.87
N LYS A 218 -21.12 -15.14 13.99
CA LYS A 218 -21.01 -13.90 14.80
C LYS A 218 -20.34 -12.76 14.03
N ILE A 219 -19.27 -13.07 13.29
CA ILE A 219 -18.58 -12.08 12.43
C ILE A 219 -19.52 -11.57 11.35
N ILE A 220 -20.24 -12.46 10.66
CA ILE A 220 -21.18 -12.07 9.61
C ILE A 220 -22.31 -11.23 10.20
N ALA A 221 -22.90 -11.65 11.31
CA ALA A 221 -23.95 -10.92 12.00
C ALA A 221 -23.51 -9.48 12.33
N SER A 222 -22.33 -9.30 12.93
CA SER A 222 -21.83 -7.97 13.25
C SER A 222 -21.61 -7.08 12.03
N HIS A 223 -21.23 -7.65 10.87
CA HIS A 223 -21.12 -6.89 9.62
C HIS A 223 -22.51 -6.51 9.06
N LEU A 224 -23.48 -7.40 9.16
CA LEU A 224 -24.85 -7.13 8.73
C LEU A 224 -25.58 -6.11 9.64
N GLU A 225 -25.19 -5.98 10.90
CA GLU A 225 -25.67 -4.98 11.83
C GLU A 225 -25.02 -3.61 11.66
N SER A 226 -23.98 -3.49 10.82
CA SER A 226 -23.35 -2.20 10.54
C SER A 226 -24.33 -1.24 9.86
N PRO A 227 -24.15 0.09 10.01
CA PRO A 227 -24.99 1.07 9.33
C PRO A 227 -24.72 1.20 7.82
N ALA A 228 -23.81 0.40 7.25
CA ALA A 228 -23.51 0.37 5.84
C ALA A 228 -24.77 0.08 4.99
N MET A 229 -24.80 0.60 3.78
CA MET A 229 -25.92 0.36 2.86
C MET A 229 -25.95 -1.08 2.33
N TRP A 230 -24.76 -1.70 2.21
CA TRP A 230 -24.57 -3.07 1.75
C TRP A 230 -23.53 -3.79 2.60
#